data_b9135ec85d490f99221fc9cc073611f9
#
_entry.id   b9135ec85d490f99221fc9cc073611f9
#
_cell.length_a   1.000
_cell.length_b   1.000
_cell.length_c   1.000
_cell.angle_alpha   90.00
_cell.angle_beta   90.00
_cell.angle_gamma   90.00
#
_symmetry.space_group_name_H-M   'P 1'
#
loop_
_entity.id
_entity.type
_entity.pdbx_description
1 polymer ?
#
loop_
_entity_poly.entity_id
_entity_poly.type
_entity_poly.pdbx_seq_one_letter_code
_entity_poly.pdbx_strand_id
1 'polypeptide(L)'
;MSSLYAHPMPRPGADLALLLLGGYRAMVDAVVAELAERGHPDFRPVHELTLRAVAAGAQDTSAVARRLEVSKQAAAKTVAVLVERGYLSRTAHPSDARRKHLAVTARGDAAVREGEAAFARLRAAWAEQVGDDLLTAVETTLRALLGDDPVPAAHPGWAAHAAD
;
A
#
# COMPACT_ATOMS: atom_id res chain seq x y z
N MET A 1 -11.72 23.69 -41.45
CA MET A 1 -11.96 23.47 -40.00
C MET A 1 -10.71 22.82 -39.42
N SER A 2 -9.84 23.62 -38.82
CA SER A 2 -8.49 23.21 -38.38
C SER A 2 -8.58 22.33 -37.17
N SER A 3 -7.87 21.21 -37.24
CA SER A 3 -7.68 20.23 -36.16
C SER A 3 -7.01 20.89 -34.96
N LEU A 4 -7.76 21.03 -33.87
CA LEU A 4 -7.31 21.56 -32.57
C LEU A 4 -6.69 20.49 -31.66
N TYR A 5 -6.11 19.44 -32.23
CA TYR A 5 -5.25 18.51 -31.45
C TYR A 5 -3.78 18.95 -31.63
N ALA A 6 -3.48 20.12 -31.09
CA ALA A 6 -2.08 20.43 -30.78
C ALA A 6 -1.57 19.35 -29.82
N HIS A 7 -0.50 18.64 -30.20
CA HIS A 7 0.23 17.78 -29.28
C HIS A 7 0.54 18.61 -28.02
N PRO A 8 0.13 18.14 -26.82
CA PRO A 8 0.44 18.90 -25.63
C PRO A 8 1.95 19.09 -25.55
N MET A 9 2.37 20.35 -25.35
CA MET A 9 3.78 20.66 -25.14
C MET A 9 4.32 19.80 -24.01
N PRO A 10 5.52 19.22 -24.15
CA PRO A 10 6.14 18.41 -23.11
C PRO A 10 6.18 19.22 -21.81
N ARG A 11 5.66 18.63 -20.74
CA ARG A 11 5.67 19.18 -19.36
C ARG A 11 6.50 18.26 -18.48
N PRO A 12 7.85 18.27 -18.58
CA PRO A 12 8.69 17.19 -18.06
C PRO A 12 8.43 16.82 -16.60
N GLY A 13 8.19 17.83 -15.74
CA GLY A 13 7.90 17.57 -14.32
C GLY A 13 6.50 16.98 -14.09
N ALA A 14 5.48 17.51 -14.78
CA ALA A 14 4.11 16.97 -14.66
C ALA A 14 3.99 15.60 -15.30
N ASP A 15 4.66 15.37 -16.43
CA ASP A 15 4.67 14.08 -17.12
C ASP A 15 5.33 13.01 -16.25
N LEU A 16 6.46 13.32 -15.59
CA LEU A 16 7.10 12.39 -14.64
C LEU A 16 6.15 12.02 -13.49
N ALA A 17 5.49 12.99 -12.89
CA ALA A 17 4.55 12.75 -11.80
C ALA A 17 3.38 11.86 -12.24
N LEU A 18 2.83 12.10 -13.44
CA LEU A 18 1.74 11.29 -14.00
C LEU A 18 2.20 9.88 -14.35
N LEU A 19 3.42 9.70 -14.86
CA LEU A 19 3.99 8.38 -15.14
C LEU A 19 4.21 7.58 -13.87
N LEU A 20 4.75 8.19 -12.82
CA LEU A 20 4.92 7.55 -11.51
C LEU A 20 3.58 7.15 -10.91
N LEU A 21 2.59 8.04 -10.96
CA LEU A 21 1.23 7.73 -10.48
C LEU A 21 0.58 6.62 -11.31
N GLY A 22 0.70 6.66 -12.63
CA GLY A 22 0.18 5.65 -13.53
C GLY A 22 0.83 4.28 -13.30
N GLY A 23 2.15 4.26 -13.16
CA GLY A 23 2.91 3.05 -12.82
C GLY A 23 2.48 2.46 -11.48
N TYR A 24 2.37 3.29 -10.46
CA TYR A 24 1.87 2.87 -9.14
C TYR A 24 0.47 2.26 -9.23
N ARG A 25 -0.48 2.92 -9.91
CA ARG A 25 -1.85 2.40 -10.08
C ARG A 25 -1.87 1.07 -10.80
N ALA A 26 -1.13 0.94 -11.91
CA ALA A 26 -1.05 -0.30 -12.66
C ALA A 26 -0.52 -1.47 -11.80
N MET A 27 0.49 -1.20 -10.98
CA MET A 27 1.03 -2.20 -10.05
C MET A 27 0.02 -2.59 -8.98
N VAL A 28 -0.65 -1.61 -8.35
CA VAL A 28 -1.65 -1.87 -7.32
C VAL A 28 -2.84 -2.65 -7.87
N ASP A 29 -3.37 -2.26 -9.01
CA ASP A 29 -4.53 -2.91 -9.63
C ASP A 29 -4.22 -4.38 -9.95
N ALA A 30 -3.04 -4.68 -10.49
CA ALA A 30 -2.60 -6.05 -10.78
C ALA A 30 -2.46 -6.89 -9.49
N VAL A 31 -1.86 -6.33 -8.44
CA VAL A 31 -1.68 -7.02 -7.16
C VAL A 31 -3.02 -7.25 -6.46
N VAL A 32 -3.93 -6.27 -6.46
CA VAL A 32 -5.28 -6.42 -5.88
C VAL A 32 -6.07 -7.50 -6.60
N ALA A 33 -6.01 -7.56 -7.94
CA ALA A 33 -6.66 -8.60 -8.72
C ALA A 33 -6.11 -10.00 -8.35
N GLU A 34 -4.80 -10.15 -8.29
CA GLU A 34 -4.16 -11.42 -7.93
C GLU A 34 -4.49 -11.84 -6.48
N LEU A 35 -4.51 -10.91 -5.52
CA LEU A 35 -4.91 -11.17 -4.15
C LEU A 35 -6.37 -11.62 -4.05
N ALA A 36 -7.26 -11.04 -4.86
CA ALA A 36 -8.66 -11.47 -4.90
C ALA A 36 -8.81 -12.94 -5.34
N GLU A 37 -8.06 -13.37 -6.36
CA GLU A 37 -8.02 -14.76 -6.82
C GLU A 37 -7.48 -15.73 -5.75
N ARG A 38 -6.60 -15.23 -4.87
CA ARG A 38 -6.02 -16.00 -3.75
C ARG A 38 -6.85 -16.00 -2.46
N GLY A 39 -8.07 -15.47 -2.51
CA GLY A 39 -9.00 -15.46 -1.37
C GLY A 39 -8.87 -14.23 -0.46
N HIS A 40 -8.27 -13.14 -0.98
CA HIS A 40 -8.20 -11.84 -0.34
C HIS A 40 -8.98 -10.77 -1.13
N PRO A 41 -10.30 -10.94 -1.35
CA PRO A 41 -11.09 -9.98 -2.11
C PRO A 41 -11.07 -8.59 -1.43
N ASP A 42 -11.03 -7.54 -2.25
CA ASP A 42 -11.00 -6.15 -1.79
C ASP A 42 -9.87 -5.82 -0.80
N PHE A 43 -8.76 -6.54 -0.84
CA PHE A 43 -7.58 -6.20 -0.06
C PHE A 43 -6.87 -5.02 -0.72
N ARG A 44 -6.81 -3.90 -0.02
CA ARG A 44 -6.30 -2.62 -0.54
C ARG A 44 -4.98 -2.23 0.12
N PRO A 45 -4.19 -1.33 -0.48
CA PRO A 45 -2.93 -0.85 0.12
C PRO A 45 -3.07 -0.35 1.56
N VAL A 46 -4.16 0.36 1.89
CA VAL A 46 -4.42 0.83 3.25
C VAL A 46 -4.57 -0.32 4.26
N HIS A 47 -5.04 -1.48 3.81
CA HIS A 47 -5.15 -2.68 4.65
C HIS A 47 -3.75 -3.22 5.00
N GLU A 48 -2.88 -3.35 4.00
CA GLU A 48 -1.49 -3.78 4.20
C GLU A 48 -0.75 -2.87 5.16
N LEU A 49 -0.84 -1.55 4.96
CA LEU A 49 -0.20 -0.58 5.87
C LEU A 49 -0.71 -0.68 7.29
N THR A 50 -2.02 -0.89 7.44
CA THR A 50 -2.60 -1.07 8.77
C THR A 50 -2.07 -2.32 9.43
N LEU A 51 -1.93 -3.44 8.69
CA LEU A 51 -1.33 -4.67 9.19
C LEU A 51 0.14 -4.46 9.58
N ARG A 52 0.93 -3.78 8.74
CA ARG A 52 2.33 -3.43 9.03
C ARG A 52 2.43 -2.52 10.26
N ALA A 53 1.54 -1.54 10.41
CA ALA A 53 1.50 -0.67 11.59
C ALA A 53 1.25 -1.46 12.87
N VAL A 54 0.32 -2.41 12.83
CA VAL A 54 0.01 -3.30 13.98
C VAL A 54 1.18 -4.24 14.27
N ALA A 55 1.77 -4.88 13.26
CA ALA A 55 2.96 -5.73 13.41
C ALA A 55 4.15 -4.97 14.02
N ALA A 56 4.28 -3.67 13.70
CA ALA A 56 5.29 -2.78 14.25
C ALA A 56 4.89 -2.15 15.61
N GLY A 57 3.86 -2.67 16.28
CA GLY A 57 3.49 -2.32 17.65
C GLY A 57 2.38 -1.29 17.82
N ALA A 58 1.62 -0.94 16.78
CA ALA A 58 0.41 -0.12 16.94
C ALA A 58 -0.73 -0.99 17.53
N GLN A 59 -0.82 -1.04 18.85
CA GLN A 59 -1.70 -1.98 19.56
C GLN A 59 -3.18 -1.57 19.61
N ASP A 60 -3.51 -0.34 19.27
CA ASP A 60 -4.89 0.16 19.25
C ASP A 60 -5.14 1.08 18.05
N THR A 61 -6.41 1.36 17.80
CA THR A 61 -6.86 2.21 16.68
C THR A 61 -6.23 3.62 16.71
N SER A 62 -5.99 4.17 17.90
CA SER A 62 -5.38 5.51 18.03
C SER A 62 -3.89 5.47 17.68
N ALA A 63 -3.20 4.39 18.03
CA ALA A 63 -1.81 4.15 17.63
C ALA A 63 -1.70 3.94 16.10
N VAL A 64 -2.63 3.18 15.50
CA VAL A 64 -2.71 3.04 14.04
C VAL A 64 -2.94 4.40 13.39
N ALA A 65 -3.91 5.20 13.87
CA ALA A 65 -4.21 6.52 13.32
C ALA A 65 -2.96 7.44 13.35
N ARG A 66 -2.25 7.47 14.47
CA ARG A 66 -1.01 8.27 14.59
C ARG A 66 0.08 7.78 13.64
N ARG A 67 0.27 6.45 13.55
CA ARG A 67 1.35 5.88 12.73
C ARG A 67 1.11 6.08 11.24
N LEU A 68 -0.14 6.03 10.80
CA LEU A 68 -0.53 6.23 9.40
C LEU A 68 -0.90 7.68 9.08
N GLU A 69 -0.83 8.57 10.05
CA GLU A 69 -1.23 10.00 9.94
C GLU A 69 -2.62 10.22 9.34
N VAL A 70 -3.54 9.34 9.68
CA VAL A 70 -4.94 9.44 9.27
C VAL A 70 -5.83 9.83 10.44
N SER A 71 -7.07 10.25 10.15
CA SER A 71 -8.04 10.51 11.21
C SER A 71 -8.35 9.24 12.01
N LYS A 72 -8.67 9.40 13.30
CA LYS A 72 -9.05 8.27 14.15
C LYS A 72 -10.29 7.54 13.59
N GLN A 73 -11.19 8.25 12.93
CA GLN A 73 -12.36 7.67 12.29
C GLN A 73 -11.98 6.81 11.09
N ALA A 74 -11.07 7.27 10.23
CA ALA A 74 -10.56 6.48 9.09
C ALA A 74 -9.86 5.21 9.58
N ALA A 75 -8.94 5.33 10.54
CA ALA A 75 -8.29 4.18 11.15
C ALA A 75 -9.29 3.20 11.76
N ALA A 76 -10.33 3.69 12.46
CA ALA A 76 -11.37 2.86 13.07
C ALA A 76 -12.15 2.05 12.03
N LYS A 77 -12.51 2.69 10.90
CA LYS A 77 -13.20 2.04 9.78
C LYS A 77 -12.33 0.91 9.19
N THR A 78 -11.07 1.20 8.90
CA THR A 78 -10.13 0.21 8.34
C THR A 78 -9.88 -0.95 9.30
N VAL A 79 -9.61 -0.66 10.57
CA VAL A 79 -9.42 -1.68 11.61
C VAL A 79 -10.67 -2.56 11.77
N ALA A 80 -11.88 -1.97 11.74
CA ALA A 80 -13.13 -2.73 11.84
C ALA A 80 -13.26 -3.72 10.68
N VAL A 81 -13.02 -3.28 9.44
CA VAL A 81 -13.03 -4.14 8.24
C VAL A 81 -12.00 -5.28 8.36
N LEU A 82 -10.79 -4.98 8.80
CA LEU A 82 -9.73 -5.99 8.93
C LEU A 82 -10.03 -7.02 10.02
N VAL A 83 -10.67 -6.60 11.11
CA VAL A 83 -11.12 -7.53 12.17
C VAL A 83 -12.28 -8.39 11.66
N GLU A 84 -13.29 -7.80 11.02
CA GLU A 84 -14.42 -8.50 10.44
C GLU A 84 -13.99 -9.57 9.43
N ARG A 85 -13.00 -9.24 8.58
CA ARG A 85 -12.47 -10.16 7.57
C ARG A 85 -11.41 -11.13 8.10
N GLY A 86 -11.09 -11.06 9.39
CA GLY A 86 -10.18 -11.97 10.06
C GLY A 86 -8.70 -11.74 9.77
N TYR A 87 -8.31 -10.57 9.26
CA TYR A 87 -6.90 -10.17 9.08
C TYR A 87 -6.26 -9.64 10.36
N LEU A 88 -7.07 -9.01 11.21
CA LEU A 88 -6.71 -8.61 12.56
C LEU A 88 -7.58 -9.32 13.58
N SER A 89 -7.06 -9.51 14.78
CA SER A 89 -7.82 -9.95 15.94
C SER A 89 -7.73 -8.92 17.06
N ARG A 90 -8.72 -8.96 17.98
CA ARG A 90 -8.70 -8.20 19.22
C ARG A 90 -8.49 -9.17 20.36
N THR A 91 -7.31 -9.18 20.94
CA THR A 91 -6.94 -10.06 22.06
C THR A 91 -6.86 -9.25 23.35
N ALA A 92 -7.00 -9.94 24.50
CA ALA A 92 -6.77 -9.29 25.79
C ALA A 92 -5.28 -8.89 25.91
N HIS A 93 -5.00 -7.72 26.48
CA HIS A 93 -3.63 -7.31 26.74
C HIS A 93 -3.00 -8.23 27.78
N PRO A 94 -1.73 -8.69 27.62
CA PRO A 94 -1.10 -9.64 28.52
C PRO A 94 -1.04 -9.17 29.99
N SER A 95 -0.97 -7.86 30.22
CA SER A 95 -0.90 -7.26 31.56
C SER A 95 -2.19 -6.63 32.07
N ASP A 96 -3.25 -6.53 31.22
CA ASP A 96 -4.54 -5.97 31.61
C ASP A 96 -5.66 -6.52 30.69
N ALA A 97 -6.36 -7.53 31.19
CA ALA A 97 -7.45 -8.19 30.47
C ALA A 97 -8.62 -7.25 30.09
N ARG A 98 -8.71 -6.04 30.70
CA ARG A 98 -9.71 -5.03 30.35
C ARG A 98 -9.34 -4.25 29.08
N ARG A 99 -8.04 -4.26 28.69
CA ARG A 99 -7.55 -3.61 27.47
C ARG A 99 -7.46 -4.64 26.36
N LYS A 100 -8.12 -4.36 25.26
CA LYS A 100 -7.99 -5.16 24.04
C LYS A 100 -6.91 -4.54 23.16
N HIS A 101 -5.99 -5.34 22.67
CA HIS A 101 -5.00 -4.90 21.68
C HIS A 101 -5.23 -5.59 20.34
N LEU A 102 -4.78 -4.94 19.28
CA LEU A 102 -4.80 -5.46 17.92
C LEU A 102 -3.61 -6.41 17.73
N ALA A 103 -3.86 -7.54 17.08
CA ALA A 103 -2.83 -8.46 16.64
C ALA A 103 -3.09 -8.90 15.19
N VAL A 104 -2.05 -9.04 14.40
CA VAL A 104 -2.13 -9.60 13.05
C VAL A 104 -2.39 -11.10 13.18
N THR A 105 -3.30 -11.61 12.37
CA THR A 105 -3.63 -13.05 12.33
C THR A 105 -2.76 -13.75 11.27
N ALA A 106 -2.76 -15.09 11.28
CA ALA A 106 -2.12 -15.88 10.22
C ALA A 106 -2.67 -15.54 8.82
N ARG A 107 -3.98 -15.19 8.71
CA ARG A 107 -4.58 -14.70 7.47
C ARG A 107 -4.04 -13.33 7.07
N GLY A 108 -3.83 -12.43 8.04
CA GLY A 108 -3.22 -11.13 7.80
C GLY A 108 -1.78 -11.25 7.29
N ASP A 109 -0.99 -12.08 7.96
CA ASP A 109 0.39 -12.37 7.53
C ASP A 109 0.45 -13.02 6.14
N ALA A 110 -0.48 -13.92 5.83
CA ALA A 110 -0.57 -14.53 4.50
C ALA A 110 -0.85 -13.48 3.43
N ALA A 111 -1.83 -12.60 3.64
CA ALA A 111 -2.18 -11.55 2.70
C ALA A 111 -1.00 -10.59 2.40
N VAL A 112 -0.23 -10.22 3.42
CA VAL A 112 0.98 -9.39 3.24
C VAL A 112 2.03 -10.12 2.41
N ARG A 113 2.36 -11.37 2.76
CA ARG A 113 3.36 -12.17 2.00
C ARG A 113 2.94 -12.41 0.55
N GLU A 114 1.66 -12.68 0.31
CA GLU A 114 1.13 -12.90 -1.04
C GLU A 114 1.16 -11.61 -1.86
N GLY A 115 0.86 -10.46 -1.26
CA GLY A 115 1.00 -9.15 -1.87
C GLY A 115 2.45 -8.85 -2.28
N GLU A 116 3.41 -9.08 -1.38
CA GLU A 116 4.85 -8.93 -1.68
C GLU A 116 5.28 -9.84 -2.84
N ALA A 117 4.83 -11.09 -2.85
CA ALA A 117 5.13 -12.02 -3.92
C ALA A 117 4.48 -11.62 -5.25
N ALA A 118 3.27 -11.03 -5.22
CA ALA A 118 2.62 -10.50 -6.42
C ALA A 118 3.37 -9.30 -7.00
N PHE A 119 3.84 -8.36 -6.16
CA PHE A 119 4.70 -7.26 -6.60
C PHE A 119 6.01 -7.77 -7.22
N ALA A 120 6.64 -8.79 -6.62
CA ALA A 120 7.87 -9.38 -7.15
C ALA A 120 7.65 -10.02 -8.54
N ARG A 121 6.52 -10.72 -8.74
CA ARG A 121 6.16 -11.29 -10.05
C ARG A 121 5.92 -10.19 -11.10
N LEU A 122 5.22 -9.15 -10.73
CA LEU A 122 4.95 -8.02 -11.65
C LEU A 122 6.25 -7.32 -12.04
N ARG A 123 7.15 -7.09 -11.08
CA ARG A 123 8.49 -6.54 -11.36
C ARG A 123 9.25 -7.43 -12.34
N ALA A 124 9.22 -8.76 -12.14
CA ALA A 124 9.88 -9.69 -13.04
C ALA A 124 9.29 -9.63 -14.46
N ALA A 125 7.96 -9.59 -14.59
CA ALA A 125 7.30 -9.44 -15.88
C ALA A 125 7.64 -8.11 -16.59
N TRP A 126 7.82 -7.02 -15.84
CA TRP A 126 8.31 -5.77 -16.41
C TRP A 126 9.78 -5.85 -16.83
N ALA A 127 10.61 -6.52 -16.03
CA ALA A 127 12.02 -6.75 -16.38
C ALA A 127 12.17 -7.56 -17.67
N GLU A 128 11.29 -8.53 -17.93
CA GLU A 128 11.25 -9.25 -19.21
C GLU A 128 10.93 -8.33 -20.41
N GLN A 129 10.17 -7.26 -20.22
CA GLN A 129 9.79 -6.34 -21.29
C GLN A 129 10.86 -5.28 -21.59
N VAL A 130 11.48 -4.72 -20.55
CA VAL A 130 12.39 -3.57 -20.70
C VAL A 130 13.84 -3.89 -20.37
N GLY A 131 14.13 -5.06 -19.83
CA GLY A 131 15.44 -5.46 -19.33
C GLY A 131 15.62 -5.16 -17.83
N ASP A 132 16.23 -6.10 -17.12
CA ASP A 132 16.43 -6.00 -15.66
C ASP A 132 17.37 -4.84 -15.28
N ASP A 133 18.41 -4.60 -16.06
CA ASP A 133 19.36 -3.50 -15.82
C ASP A 133 18.68 -2.14 -15.84
N LEU A 134 17.77 -1.92 -16.80
CA LEU A 134 17.05 -0.66 -16.91
C LEU A 134 16.08 -0.46 -15.73
N LEU A 135 15.36 -1.52 -15.37
CA LEU A 135 14.42 -1.46 -14.24
C LEU A 135 15.15 -1.24 -12.92
N THR A 136 16.28 -1.92 -12.73
CA THR A 136 17.14 -1.73 -11.55
C THR A 136 17.73 -0.30 -11.50
N ALA A 137 18.08 0.29 -12.63
CA ALA A 137 18.54 1.68 -12.69
C ALA A 137 17.42 2.66 -12.29
N VAL A 138 16.17 2.43 -12.73
CA VAL A 138 15.01 3.21 -12.31
C VAL A 138 14.79 3.12 -10.79
N GLU A 139 14.78 1.91 -10.25
CA GLU A 139 14.63 1.68 -8.81
C GLU A 139 15.72 2.37 -7.99
N THR A 140 16.97 2.26 -8.43
CA THR A 140 18.13 2.88 -7.79
C THR A 140 18.01 4.41 -7.81
N THR A 141 17.62 4.97 -8.95
CA THR A 141 17.45 6.42 -9.12
C THR A 141 16.33 6.94 -8.22
N LEU A 142 15.17 6.26 -8.19
CA LEU A 142 14.07 6.63 -7.32
C LEU A 142 14.46 6.54 -5.84
N ARG A 143 15.20 5.51 -5.44
CA ARG A 143 15.69 5.36 -4.07
C ARG A 143 16.67 6.47 -3.68
N ALA A 144 17.54 6.87 -4.59
CA ALA A 144 18.48 7.98 -4.36
C ALA A 144 17.74 9.33 -4.19
N LEU A 145 16.62 9.54 -4.88
CA LEU A 145 15.82 10.76 -4.80
C LEU A 145 14.87 10.81 -3.60
N LEU A 146 14.30 9.65 -3.20
CA LEU A 146 13.23 9.57 -2.21
C LEU A 146 13.72 9.04 -0.84
N GLY A 147 14.92 8.47 -0.77
CA GLY A 147 15.45 7.78 0.40
C GLY A 147 15.06 6.30 0.46
N ASP A 148 15.56 5.60 1.48
CA ASP A 148 15.36 4.16 1.63
C ASP A 148 13.94 3.79 2.12
N ASP A 149 13.21 4.74 2.70
CA ASP A 149 11.78 4.60 3.05
C ASP A 149 10.95 5.60 2.23
N PRO A 150 10.68 5.30 0.95
CA PRO A 150 10.00 6.22 0.03
C PRO A 150 8.54 6.49 0.39
N VAL A 151 7.94 5.65 1.22
CA VAL A 151 6.59 5.84 1.76
C VAL A 151 6.68 5.65 3.27
N PRO A 152 7.18 6.67 4.01
CA PRO A 152 7.17 6.62 5.46
C PRO A 152 5.77 6.31 5.93
N ALA A 153 5.64 5.46 6.95
CA ALA A 153 4.33 5.11 7.54
C ALA A 153 3.53 6.36 8.01
N ALA A 154 4.15 7.52 7.95
CA ALA A 154 3.71 8.84 8.37
C ALA A 154 3.47 9.83 7.22
N HIS A 155 3.11 9.42 6.00
CA HIS A 155 2.83 10.40 4.93
C HIS A 155 1.32 10.63 4.76
N PRO A 156 0.81 11.87 5.08
CA PRO A 156 -0.64 12.14 5.18
C PRO A 156 -1.41 12.04 3.86
N GLY A 157 -0.75 12.09 2.72
CA GLY A 157 -1.42 12.27 1.42
C GLY A 157 -1.84 11.00 0.70
N TRP A 158 -1.17 9.89 0.88
CA TRP A 158 -1.38 8.73 0.03
C TRP A 158 -2.45 7.76 0.53
N ALA A 159 -2.65 7.65 1.85
CA ALA A 159 -3.72 6.84 2.43
C ALA A 159 -5.12 7.40 2.14
N ALA A 160 -5.23 8.71 1.91
CA ALA A 160 -6.48 9.36 1.56
C ALA A 160 -6.92 9.06 0.11
N HIS A 161 -5.98 8.85 -0.82
CA HIS A 161 -6.26 8.55 -2.22
C HIS A 161 -6.53 7.06 -2.49
N ALA A 162 -6.26 6.19 -1.51
CA ALA A 162 -6.53 4.75 -1.61
C ALA A 162 -7.92 4.36 -1.06
N ALA A 163 -8.73 5.33 -0.61
CA ALA A 163 -10.02 5.11 0.05
C ALA A 163 -11.24 5.39 -0.84
N ASP A 164 -11.05 5.96 -2.03
CA ASP A 164 -12.05 6.15 -3.08
C ASP A 164 -11.88 5.08 -4.17
#